data_9b9a9c02d8af583416e55fa52edde72c
#
_entry.id   9b9a9c02d8af583416e55fa52edde72c
#
_cell.length_a   1.000
_cell.length_b   1.000
_cell.length_c   1.000
_cell.angle_alpha   90.00
_cell.angle_beta   90.00
_cell.angle_gamma   90.00
#
_symmetry.space_group_name_H-M   'P 1'
#
loop_
_entity.id
_entity.type
_entity.pdbx_description
1 polymer ?
#
loop_
_entity_poly.entity_id
_entity_poly.type
_entity_poly.pdbx_seq_one_letter_code
_entity_poly.pdbx_strand_id
1 'polypeptide(L)' 'MIVYHVTSLKKLNKYLSNGKILPPVRAWENIEQAERMSKSTGRKIILRLRFPDNAEKLEGHFNQARVLYEPYILDSM' A
#
# COMPACT_ATOMS: atom_id res chain seq x y z
N MET A 1 -2.02 11.59 4.53
CA MET A 1 -0.84 11.53 3.63
C MET A 1 -1.09 10.60 2.45
N ILE A 2 -0.45 10.89 1.35
CA ILE A 2 -0.51 10.00 0.18
C ILE A 2 0.63 8.97 0.31
N VAL A 3 0.29 7.71 0.10
CA VAL A 3 1.24 6.60 0.15
C VAL A 3 1.00 5.67 -1.04
N TYR A 4 1.94 4.78 -1.30
CA TYR A 4 1.94 3.91 -2.48
C TYR A 4 2.06 2.46 -2.05
N HIS A 5 1.02 1.68 -2.33
CA HIS A 5 0.93 0.27 -1.95
C HIS A 5 1.25 -0.60 -3.17
N VAL A 6 2.27 -1.43 -3.04
CA VAL A 6 2.73 -2.33 -4.10
C VAL A 6 1.99 -3.66 -3.99
N THR A 7 1.35 -4.08 -5.07
CA THR A 7 0.56 -5.30 -5.06
C THR A 7 0.59 -5.99 -6.43
N SER A 8 0.02 -7.17 -6.50
CA SER A 8 -0.12 -7.92 -7.74
C SER A 8 -1.53 -7.76 -8.31
N LEU A 9 -1.70 -8.07 -9.60
CA LEU A 9 -3.02 -8.04 -10.23
C LEU A 9 -3.99 -9.01 -9.53
N LYS A 10 -3.50 -10.16 -9.12
CA LYS A 10 -4.31 -11.15 -8.40
C LYS A 10 -4.85 -10.57 -7.09
N LYS A 11 -3.99 -9.89 -6.31
CA LYS A 11 -4.41 -9.25 -5.07
C LYS A 11 -5.33 -8.07 -5.32
N LEU A 12 -5.04 -7.27 -6.36
CA LEU A 12 -5.92 -6.16 -6.72
C LEU A 12 -7.34 -6.64 -7.01
N ASN A 13 -7.49 -7.74 -7.74
CA ASN A 13 -8.80 -8.31 -8.01
C ASN A 13 -9.53 -8.71 -6.72
N LYS A 14 -8.79 -9.24 -5.73
CA LYS A 14 -9.37 -9.56 -4.42
C LYS A 14 -9.81 -8.29 -3.68
N TYR A 15 -8.99 -7.24 -3.72
CA TYR A 15 -9.35 -5.96 -3.09
C TYR A 15 -10.63 -5.38 -3.69
N LEU A 16 -10.73 -5.38 -5.02
CA LEU A 16 -11.90 -4.87 -5.71
C LEU A 16 -13.14 -5.71 -5.42
N SER A 17 -12.99 -7.01 -5.33
CA SER A 17 -14.08 -7.93 -5.00
C SER A 17 -14.58 -7.73 -3.58
N ASN A 18 -13.67 -7.47 -2.64
CA ASN A 18 -14.01 -7.30 -1.21
C ASN A 18 -14.35 -5.85 -0.85
N GLY A 19 -13.99 -4.89 -1.69
CA GLY A 19 -14.17 -3.47 -1.40
C GLY A 19 -13.19 -2.93 -0.37
N LYS A 20 -12.15 -3.68 -0.03
CA LYS A 20 -11.17 -3.29 1.00
C LYS A 20 -9.87 -4.05 0.86
N ILE A 21 -8.81 -3.48 1.44
CA ILE A 21 -7.52 -4.13 1.60
C ILE A 21 -7.42 -4.57 3.06
N LEU A 22 -7.21 -5.86 3.29
CA LEU A 22 -7.11 -6.40 4.64
C LEU A 22 -5.77 -6.07 5.30
N PRO A 23 -5.76 -5.81 6.63
CA PRO A 23 -4.53 -5.48 7.32
C PRO A 23 -3.60 -6.71 7.47
N PRO A 24 -2.31 -6.48 7.66
CA PRO A 24 -1.65 -5.18 7.67
C PRO A 24 -1.51 -4.59 6.27
N VAL A 25 -1.82 -3.30 6.12
CA VAL A 25 -1.70 -2.60 4.84
C VAL A 25 -0.40 -1.80 4.87
N ARG A 26 0.58 -2.22 4.08
CA ARG A 26 1.90 -1.57 4.01
C ARG A 26 1.99 -0.73 2.76
N ALA A 27 2.60 0.44 2.89
CA ALA A 27 2.75 1.34 1.75
C ALA A 27 3.96 2.25 1.94
N TRP A 28 4.44 2.83 0.85
CA TRP A 28 5.60 3.70 0.83
C TRP A 28 5.17 5.16 0.72
N GLU A 29 5.86 6.04 1.44
CA GLU A 29 5.61 7.49 1.33
C GLU A 29 6.12 8.05 0.02
N ASN A 30 7.09 7.40 -0.60
CA ASN A 30 7.78 7.85 -1.80
C ASN A 30 7.51 6.89 -2.95
N ILE A 31 7.07 7.40 -4.08
CA ILE A 31 6.75 6.58 -5.25
C ILE A 31 7.99 5.86 -5.80
N GLU A 32 9.17 6.46 -5.70
CA GLU A 32 10.40 5.82 -6.18
C GLU A 32 10.71 4.55 -5.40
N GLN A 33 10.47 4.56 -4.09
CA GLN A 33 10.63 3.37 -3.27
C GLN A 33 9.61 2.29 -3.63
N ALA A 34 8.37 2.69 -3.90
CA ALA A 34 7.35 1.76 -4.35
C ALA A 34 7.72 1.14 -5.70
N GLU A 35 8.26 1.93 -6.61
CA GLU A 35 8.71 1.43 -7.91
C GLU A 35 9.86 0.42 -7.77
N ARG A 36 10.82 0.69 -6.87
CA ARG A 36 11.91 -0.25 -6.58
C ARG A 36 11.37 -1.55 -6.01
N MET A 37 10.43 -1.47 -5.08
CA MET A 37 9.80 -2.64 -4.49
C MET A 37 9.01 -3.42 -5.56
N SER A 38 8.32 -2.73 -6.45
CA SER A 38 7.61 -3.35 -7.56
C SER A 38 8.57 -4.17 -8.44
N LYS A 39 9.69 -3.59 -8.82
CA LYS A 39 10.70 -4.29 -9.62
C LYS A 39 11.32 -5.47 -8.88
N SER A 40 11.63 -5.28 -7.61
CA SER A 40 12.27 -6.29 -6.77
C SER A 40 11.39 -7.51 -6.55
N THR A 41 10.07 -7.31 -6.40
CA THR A 41 9.12 -8.38 -6.08
C THR A 41 8.39 -8.94 -7.29
N GLY A 42 8.48 -8.28 -8.43
CA GLY A 42 7.71 -8.62 -9.62
C GLY A 42 6.23 -8.26 -9.53
N ARG A 43 5.83 -7.51 -8.49
CA ARG A 43 4.46 -7.03 -8.32
C ARG A 43 4.29 -5.74 -9.10
N LYS A 44 3.46 -5.75 -10.13
CA LYS A 44 3.41 -4.68 -11.14
C LYS A 44 2.41 -3.58 -10.85
N ILE A 45 1.61 -3.71 -9.80
CA ILE A 45 0.55 -2.75 -9.49
C ILE A 45 1.00 -1.87 -8.33
N ILE A 46 0.87 -0.55 -8.51
CA ILE A 46 1.10 0.42 -7.45
C ILE A 46 -0.20 1.19 -7.26
N LEU A 47 -0.77 1.10 -6.07
CA LEU A 47 -2.00 1.81 -5.72
C LEU A 47 -1.66 3.06 -4.91
N ARG A 48 -2.23 4.17 -5.33
CA ARG A 48 -2.11 5.42 -4.59
C ARG A 48 -3.22 5.46 -3.53
N LEU A 49 -2.82 5.44 -2.26
CA LEU A 49 -3.73 5.40 -1.14
C LEU A 49 -3.58 6.65 -0.27
N ARG A 50 -4.57 6.91 0.54
CA ARG A 50 -4.49 7.97 1.54
C ARG A 50 -4.55 7.37 2.93
N PHE A 51 -3.44 7.49 3.66
CA PHE A 51 -3.36 7.07 5.05
C PHE A 51 -3.55 8.26 5.98
N PRO A 52 -4.01 8.03 7.23
CA PRO A 52 -3.97 9.08 8.24
C PRO A 52 -2.54 9.56 8.47
N ASP A 53 -2.37 10.83 8.82
CA ASP A 53 -1.03 11.40 9.03
C ASP A 53 -0.29 10.75 10.19
N ASN A 54 -1.01 10.15 11.12
CA ASN A 54 -0.43 9.42 12.25
C ASN A 54 -0.25 7.93 11.99
N ALA A 55 -0.35 7.47 10.74
CA ALA A 55 -0.11 6.07 10.41
C ALA A 55 1.28 5.64 10.90
N GLU A 56 1.34 4.44 11.47
CA GLU A 56 2.55 3.92 12.09
C GLU A 56 3.66 3.75 11.06
N LYS A 57 4.89 4.12 11.42
CA LYS A 57 6.07 3.92 10.59
C LYS A 57 6.57 2.50 10.72
N LEU A 58 6.96 1.90 9.60
CA LEU A 58 7.65 0.62 9.58
C LEU A 58 9.15 0.88 9.74
N GLU A 59 9.71 0.39 10.83
CA GLU A 59 11.14 0.50 11.08
C GLU A 59 11.94 -0.34 10.09
N GLY A 60 13.17 0.08 9.80
CA GLY A 60 14.07 -0.66 8.93
C GLY A 60 13.85 -0.40 7.44
N HIS A 61 12.94 0.50 7.09
CA HIS A 61 12.65 0.85 5.70
C HIS A 61 12.92 2.34 5.43
N PHE A 62 14.05 2.84 5.94
CA PHE A 62 14.45 4.26 5.82
C PHE A 62 13.38 5.24 6.28
N ASN A 63 12.51 4.82 7.21
CA ASN A 63 11.38 5.61 7.73
C ASN A 63 10.42 6.10 6.64
N GLN A 64 10.38 5.43 5.51
CA GLN A 64 9.53 5.83 4.38
C GLN A 64 8.36 4.87 4.15
N ALA A 65 8.27 3.80 4.94
CA ALA A 65 7.15 2.88 4.86
C ALA A 65 6.19 3.13 6.03
N ARG A 66 4.91 2.99 5.74
CA ARG A 66 3.83 3.13 6.72
C ARG A 66 2.98 1.87 6.72
N VAL A 67 2.30 1.63 7.84
CA VAL A 67 1.44 0.46 7.99
C VAL A 67 0.14 0.86 8.68
N LEU A 68 -0.98 0.28 8.18
CA LEU A 68 -2.26 0.32 8.87
C LEU A 68 -2.60 -1.09 9.34
N TYR A 69 -3.07 -1.18 10.58
CA TYR A 69 -3.53 -2.43 11.18
C TYR A 69 -5.05 -2.57 11.16
N GLU A 70 -5.72 -1.74 10.40
CA GLU A 70 -7.16 -1.81 10.16
C GLU A 70 -7.42 -1.89 8.67
N PRO A 71 -8.60 -2.41 8.25
CA PRO A 71 -8.90 -2.52 6.82
C PRO A 71 -8.91 -1.15 6.16
N TYR A 72 -8.32 -1.08 4.97
CA TYR A 72 -8.39 0.10 4.12
C TYR A 72 -9.59 -0.03 3.20
N ILE A 73 -10.57 0.84 3.39
CA ILE A 73 -11.81 0.79 2.60
C ILE A 73 -11.57 1.46 1.26
N LEU A 74 -11.84 0.75 0.18
CA LEU A 74 -11.75 1.29 -1.16
C LEU A 74 -13.03 2.06 -1.48
N ASP A 75 -12.86 3.29 -1.93
CA ASP A 75 -14.00 4.07 -2.36
C ASP A 75 -14.52 3.48 -3.67
N SER A 76 -15.84 3.40 -3.76
CA SER A 76 -16.45 2.99 -5.02
C SER A 76 -16.22 4.10 -6.05
N MET A 77 -15.64 3.72 -7.14
CA MET A 77 -15.44 4.65 -8.24
C MET A 77 -16.47 4.40 -9.32
#